data_346b9d139645cc313afdff7d5c8ad45c
#
_entry.id   346b9d139645cc313afdff7d5c8ad45c
#
_cell.length_a   1.000
_cell.length_b   1.000
_cell.length_c   1.000
_cell.angle_alpha   90.00
_cell.angle_beta   90.00
_cell.angle_gamma   90.00
#
_symmetry.space_group_name_H-M   'P 1'
#
loop_
_entity.id
_entity.type
_entity.pdbx_description
1 polymer ?
#
loop_
_entity_poly.entity_id
_entity_poly.type
_entity_poly.pdbx_seq_one_letter_code
_entity_poly.pdbx_strand_id
1 'polypeptide(L)'
;MKILLNKSLCFLLSGIFLTFIFAVSAQAQTEKEIVKIRAEVAAINKGVSKYTKTTKDVEDVSLEGTEATFYHSAKNLKKITAKMYGETYNQTGEFYYQNGELIFAFIKRNQYDTQIGMDAPPKVVSTEERRFYFANGELIRMLVGKKELKTGEKYSELKDEIISVSGKLKDS
;
A
#
# COMPACT_ATOMS: atom_id res chain seq x y z
N MET A 1 -44.47 34.62 -34.25
CA MET A 1 -43.11 34.07 -34.29
C MET A 1 -43.01 33.01 -33.20
N LYS A 2 -43.14 31.71 -33.53
CA LYS A 2 -43.11 30.62 -32.56
C LYS A 2 -41.67 30.18 -32.38
N ILE A 3 -41.15 30.26 -31.16
CA ILE A 3 -39.81 29.80 -30.79
C ILE A 3 -39.92 28.28 -30.65
N LEU A 4 -39.30 27.54 -31.57
CA LEU A 4 -39.09 26.08 -31.48
C LEU A 4 -37.99 25.82 -30.45
N LEU A 5 -38.37 25.46 -29.23
CA LEU A 5 -37.46 25.06 -28.19
C LEU A 5 -36.85 23.69 -28.58
N ASN A 6 -35.56 23.68 -28.84
CA ASN A 6 -34.84 22.56 -29.38
C ASN A 6 -34.70 21.45 -28.31
N LYS A 7 -35.50 20.38 -28.41
CA LYS A 7 -35.53 19.23 -27.47
C LYS A 7 -34.18 18.49 -27.39
N SER A 8 -33.28 18.73 -28.32
CA SER A 8 -31.95 18.09 -28.36
C SER A 8 -30.98 18.63 -27.32
N LEU A 9 -31.18 19.89 -26.85
CA LEU A 9 -30.26 20.50 -25.87
C LEU A 9 -30.49 19.99 -24.42
N CYS A 10 -31.69 19.54 -24.10
CA CYS A 10 -32.02 18.99 -22.78
C CYS A 10 -31.42 17.60 -22.55
N PHE A 11 -31.20 16.78 -23.60
CA PHE A 11 -30.61 15.46 -23.48
C PHE A 11 -29.09 15.50 -23.18
N LEU A 12 -28.38 16.48 -23.73
CA LEU A 12 -26.92 16.64 -23.50
C LEU A 12 -26.61 17.14 -22.08
N LEU A 13 -27.45 17.99 -21.51
CA LEU A 13 -27.31 18.46 -20.12
C LEU A 13 -27.63 17.38 -19.06
N SER A 14 -28.57 16.47 -19.37
CA SER A 14 -28.93 15.37 -18.47
C SER A 14 -27.83 14.31 -18.36
N GLY A 15 -27.08 14.04 -19.44
CA GLY A 15 -25.98 13.07 -19.44
C GLY A 15 -24.77 13.50 -18.62
N ILE A 16 -24.43 14.79 -18.63
CA ILE A 16 -23.29 15.36 -17.88
C ILE A 16 -23.56 15.36 -16.37
N PHE A 17 -24.80 15.58 -15.94
CA PHE A 17 -25.18 15.61 -14.53
C PHE A 17 -25.14 14.21 -13.88
N LEU A 18 -25.48 13.17 -14.65
CA LEU A 18 -25.50 11.78 -14.14
C LEU A 18 -24.08 11.23 -13.89
N THR A 19 -23.10 11.58 -14.73
CA THR A 19 -21.72 11.13 -14.56
C THR A 19 -21.02 11.73 -13.33
N PHE A 20 -21.39 12.96 -12.93
CA PHE A 20 -20.81 13.62 -11.77
C PHE A 20 -21.27 12.99 -10.44
N ILE A 21 -22.49 12.48 -10.36
CA ILE A 21 -23.04 11.82 -9.15
C ILE A 21 -22.33 10.50 -8.86
N PHE A 22 -21.96 9.72 -9.87
CA PHE A 22 -21.23 8.45 -9.69
C PHE A 22 -19.81 8.64 -9.20
N ALA A 23 -19.10 9.67 -9.66
CA ALA A 23 -17.73 9.95 -9.23
C ALA A 23 -17.64 10.37 -7.76
N VAL A 24 -18.57 11.17 -7.27
CA VAL A 24 -18.63 11.61 -5.86
C VAL A 24 -18.93 10.45 -4.93
N SER A 25 -19.81 9.53 -5.32
CA SER A 25 -20.16 8.35 -4.50
C SER A 25 -19.00 7.37 -4.39
N ALA A 26 -18.23 7.13 -5.47
CA ALA A 26 -17.07 6.24 -5.47
C ALA A 26 -15.95 6.78 -4.55
N GLN A 27 -15.69 8.08 -4.57
CA GLN A 27 -14.66 8.68 -3.70
C GLN A 27 -15.08 8.63 -2.22
N ALA A 28 -16.35 8.90 -1.90
CA ALA A 28 -16.87 8.79 -0.54
C ALA A 28 -16.78 7.35 -0.01
N GLN A 29 -17.02 6.35 -0.85
CA GLN A 29 -16.87 4.95 -0.50
C GLN A 29 -15.40 4.60 -0.21
N THR A 30 -14.46 5.06 -1.04
CA THR A 30 -13.01 4.85 -0.83
C THR A 30 -12.56 5.45 0.51
N GLU A 31 -12.99 6.66 0.86
CA GLU A 31 -12.66 7.27 2.16
C GLU A 31 -13.18 6.46 3.35
N LYS A 32 -14.40 5.93 3.26
CA LYS A 32 -14.97 5.06 4.32
C LYS A 32 -14.14 3.79 4.50
N GLU A 33 -13.71 3.14 3.41
CA GLU A 33 -12.85 1.97 3.49
C GLU A 33 -11.48 2.30 4.11
N ILE A 34 -10.87 3.42 3.75
CA ILE A 34 -9.60 3.87 4.34
C ILE A 34 -9.73 4.11 5.85
N VAL A 35 -10.83 4.69 6.31
CA VAL A 35 -11.09 4.87 7.75
C VAL A 35 -11.16 3.53 8.47
N LYS A 36 -11.86 2.53 7.90
CA LYS A 36 -11.93 1.17 8.45
C LYS A 36 -10.56 0.50 8.50
N ILE A 37 -9.80 0.58 7.41
CA ILE A 37 -8.43 0.03 7.33
C ILE A 37 -7.55 0.63 8.42
N ARG A 38 -7.56 1.96 8.58
CA ARG A 38 -6.78 2.64 9.64
C ARG A 38 -7.18 2.20 11.04
N ALA A 39 -8.47 2.00 11.29
CA ALA A 39 -8.96 1.50 12.58
C ALA A 39 -8.48 0.07 12.84
N GLU A 40 -8.53 -0.82 11.84
CA GLU A 40 -8.04 -2.19 11.96
C GLU A 40 -6.51 -2.23 12.18
N VAL A 41 -5.73 -1.45 11.43
CA VAL A 41 -4.27 -1.30 11.62
C VAL A 41 -3.95 -0.84 13.06
N ALA A 42 -4.69 0.12 13.58
CA ALA A 42 -4.52 0.59 14.96
C ALA A 42 -4.87 -0.51 15.98
N ALA A 43 -5.93 -1.29 15.74
CA ALA A 43 -6.32 -2.41 16.58
C ALA A 43 -5.26 -3.52 16.59
N ILE A 44 -4.72 -3.88 15.41
CA ILE A 44 -3.63 -4.85 15.27
C ILE A 44 -2.40 -4.39 16.04
N ASN A 45 -1.97 -3.14 15.88
CA ASN A 45 -0.81 -2.59 16.58
C ASN A 45 -0.99 -2.55 18.11
N LYS A 46 -2.20 -2.24 18.59
CA LYS A 46 -2.53 -2.29 20.02
C LYS A 46 -2.45 -3.71 20.57
N GLY A 47 -2.80 -4.72 19.75
CA GLY A 47 -2.80 -6.13 20.13
C GLY A 47 -1.46 -6.85 19.98
N VAL A 48 -0.45 -6.22 19.37
CA VAL A 48 0.80 -6.88 18.92
C VAL A 48 1.59 -7.57 20.02
N SER A 49 1.51 -7.08 21.28
CA SER A 49 2.17 -7.71 22.44
C SER A 49 1.59 -9.07 22.84
N LYS A 50 0.36 -9.35 22.40
CA LYS A 50 -0.37 -10.61 22.69
C LYS A 50 -0.23 -11.64 21.56
N TYR A 51 0.37 -11.27 20.42
CA TYR A 51 0.49 -12.18 19.27
C TYR A 51 1.71 -13.09 19.42
N THR A 52 1.56 -14.31 18.93
CA THR A 52 2.69 -15.22 18.72
C THR A 52 3.58 -14.66 17.62
N LYS A 53 4.89 -14.66 17.86
CA LYS A 53 5.89 -14.11 16.94
C LYS A 53 6.83 -15.20 16.46
N THR A 54 7.10 -15.21 15.17
CA THR A 54 8.12 -16.06 14.56
C THR A 54 8.98 -15.18 13.64
N THR A 55 10.28 -15.18 13.83
CA THR A 55 11.23 -14.46 12.97
C THR A 55 12.03 -15.48 12.16
N LYS A 56 12.19 -15.20 10.88
CA LYS A 56 13.01 -16.01 9.97
C LYS A 56 13.52 -15.19 8.79
N ASP A 57 14.55 -15.70 8.13
CA ASP A 57 14.99 -15.21 6.84
C ASP A 57 14.03 -15.70 5.75
N VAL A 58 13.76 -14.83 4.77
CA VAL A 58 12.87 -15.10 3.64
C VAL A 58 13.64 -14.84 2.35
N GLU A 59 13.72 -15.87 1.51
CA GLU A 59 14.41 -15.81 0.23
C GLU A 59 13.59 -15.07 -0.84
N ASP A 60 14.27 -14.58 -1.87
CA ASP A 60 13.67 -13.99 -3.09
C ASP A 60 12.79 -12.74 -2.90
N VAL A 61 12.79 -12.11 -1.72
CA VAL A 61 12.07 -10.86 -1.45
C VAL A 61 12.92 -9.64 -1.78
N SER A 62 14.19 -9.66 -1.46
CA SER A 62 15.17 -8.61 -1.78
C SER A 62 16.53 -9.20 -2.16
N LEU A 63 17.37 -8.39 -2.85
CA LEU A 63 18.64 -8.89 -3.43
C LEU A 63 19.65 -9.36 -2.39
N GLU A 64 19.76 -8.64 -1.26
CA GLU A 64 20.77 -8.88 -0.23
C GLU A 64 20.17 -9.52 1.04
N GLY A 65 18.99 -10.13 0.90
CA GLY A 65 18.30 -10.85 1.96
C GLY A 65 17.19 -10.07 2.68
N THR A 66 16.30 -10.83 3.28
CA THR A 66 15.14 -10.31 4.01
C THR A 66 14.96 -11.04 5.33
N GLU A 67 14.95 -10.31 6.44
CA GLU A 67 14.53 -10.81 7.75
C GLU A 67 13.06 -10.41 7.99
N ALA A 68 12.18 -11.37 8.25
CA ALA A 68 10.78 -11.11 8.49
C ALA A 68 10.30 -11.66 9.84
N THR A 69 9.46 -10.88 10.53
CA THR A 69 8.76 -11.31 11.75
C THR A 69 7.27 -11.36 11.49
N PHE A 70 6.68 -12.52 11.75
CA PHE A 70 5.28 -12.85 11.56
C PHE A 70 4.54 -12.78 12.88
N TYR A 71 3.41 -12.10 12.92
CA TYR A 71 2.59 -11.92 14.11
C TYR A 71 1.23 -12.60 13.91
N HIS A 72 0.94 -13.61 14.71
CA HIS A 72 -0.29 -14.39 14.63
C HIS A 72 -1.16 -14.21 15.88
N SER A 73 -2.45 -14.03 15.65
CA SER A 73 -3.48 -14.18 16.68
C SER A 73 -4.16 -15.54 16.48
N ALA A 74 -3.88 -16.49 17.37
CA ALA A 74 -4.16 -17.91 17.15
C ALA A 74 -3.52 -18.38 15.80
N LYS A 75 -4.34 -18.86 14.85
CA LYS A 75 -3.87 -19.28 13.51
C LYS A 75 -3.92 -18.16 12.45
N ASN A 76 -4.42 -16.98 12.81
CA ASN A 76 -4.63 -15.91 11.85
C ASN A 76 -3.40 -14.99 11.80
N LEU A 77 -2.77 -14.86 10.63
CA LEU A 77 -1.75 -13.87 10.38
C LEU A 77 -2.37 -12.47 10.48
N LYS A 78 -1.78 -11.59 11.29
CA LYS A 78 -2.24 -10.22 11.53
C LYS A 78 -1.28 -9.17 10.99
N LYS A 79 0.03 -9.43 11.15
CA LYS A 79 1.05 -8.49 10.72
C LYS A 79 2.31 -9.25 10.30
N ILE A 80 3.03 -8.72 9.30
CA ILE A 80 4.43 -9.05 9.03
C ILE A 80 5.23 -7.75 9.14
N THR A 81 6.39 -7.78 9.79
CA THR A 81 7.40 -6.74 9.65
C THR A 81 8.60 -7.34 8.95
N ALA A 82 9.15 -6.64 7.96
CA ALA A 82 10.29 -7.11 7.19
C ALA A 82 11.38 -6.04 7.13
N LYS A 83 12.64 -6.48 7.21
CA LYS A 83 13.82 -5.70 6.86
C LYS A 83 14.38 -6.28 5.58
N MET A 84 14.44 -5.49 4.55
CA MET A 84 14.83 -5.88 3.20
C MET A 84 16.08 -5.09 2.81
N TYR A 85 17.08 -5.77 2.30
CA TYR A 85 18.38 -5.18 1.99
C TYR A 85 18.68 -5.26 0.49
N GLY A 86 19.30 -4.22 -0.02
CA GLY A 86 19.86 -4.15 -1.35
C GLY A 86 21.23 -3.47 -1.30
N GLU A 87 21.99 -3.52 -2.38
CA GLU A 87 23.37 -3.01 -2.42
C GLU A 87 23.50 -1.55 -1.97
N THR A 88 22.56 -0.69 -2.35
CA THR A 88 22.61 0.76 -2.09
C THR A 88 21.43 1.28 -1.28
N TYR A 89 20.60 0.38 -0.72
CA TYR A 89 19.43 0.78 0.07
C TYR A 89 19.11 -0.24 1.16
N ASN A 90 18.38 0.21 2.16
CA ASN A 90 17.58 -0.68 2.99
C ASN A 90 16.12 -0.20 2.99
N GLN A 91 15.22 -1.14 3.24
CA GLN A 91 13.82 -0.78 3.52
C GLN A 91 13.27 -1.60 4.67
N THR A 92 12.36 -0.97 5.41
CA THR A 92 11.53 -1.65 6.40
C THR A 92 10.10 -1.67 5.89
N GLY A 93 9.44 -2.82 6.01
CA GLY A 93 8.05 -3.01 5.61
C GLY A 93 7.19 -3.43 6.79
N GLU A 94 5.96 -2.93 6.84
CA GLU A 94 4.90 -3.40 7.72
C GLU A 94 3.70 -3.76 6.86
N PHE A 95 3.25 -5.01 6.95
CA PHE A 95 2.15 -5.56 6.17
C PHE A 95 1.06 -6.02 7.13
N TYR A 96 -0.18 -5.59 6.93
CA TYR A 96 -1.30 -5.85 7.82
C TYR A 96 -2.37 -6.66 7.10
N TYR A 97 -2.86 -7.69 7.76
CA TYR A 97 -3.78 -8.67 7.19
C TYR A 97 -5.08 -8.77 7.99
N GLN A 98 -6.18 -8.89 7.27
CA GLN A 98 -7.49 -9.20 7.82
C GLN A 98 -8.12 -10.32 7.00
N ASN A 99 -8.57 -11.39 7.66
CA ASN A 99 -9.17 -12.57 7.01
C ASN A 99 -8.26 -13.21 5.93
N GLY A 100 -6.93 -13.12 6.11
CA GLY A 100 -5.96 -13.64 5.16
C GLY A 100 -5.64 -12.72 3.98
N GLU A 101 -6.29 -11.56 3.86
CA GLU A 101 -6.05 -10.57 2.81
C GLU A 101 -5.19 -9.41 3.31
N LEU A 102 -4.31 -8.90 2.46
CA LEU A 102 -3.55 -7.68 2.72
C LEU A 102 -4.51 -6.48 2.69
N ILE A 103 -4.56 -5.72 3.79
CA ILE A 103 -5.39 -4.51 3.90
C ILE A 103 -4.58 -3.23 3.88
N PHE A 104 -3.32 -3.29 4.34
CA PHE A 104 -2.43 -2.13 4.39
C PHE A 104 -0.98 -2.55 4.35
N ALA A 105 -0.15 -1.78 3.63
CA ALA A 105 1.30 -1.87 3.72
C ALA A 105 1.92 -0.48 3.91
N PHE A 106 2.94 -0.42 4.76
CA PHE A 106 3.80 0.74 4.94
C PHE A 106 5.24 0.35 4.67
N ILE A 107 5.89 1.04 3.73
CA ILE A 107 7.29 0.85 3.38
C ILE A 107 8.04 2.14 3.65
N LYS A 108 9.16 2.03 4.36
CA LYS A 108 10.15 3.10 4.52
C LYS A 108 11.45 2.64 3.89
N ARG A 109 11.89 3.33 2.83
CA ARG A 109 13.14 3.05 2.10
C ARG A 109 14.15 4.15 2.36
N ASN A 110 15.34 3.79 2.77
CA ASN A 110 16.51 4.66 2.86
C ASN A 110 17.44 4.34 1.70
N GLN A 111 17.80 5.34 0.92
CA GLN A 111 18.79 5.26 -0.14
C GLN A 111 20.14 5.74 0.40
N TYR A 112 21.20 5.05 0.05
CA TYR A 112 22.57 5.37 0.44
C TYR A 112 23.34 6.00 -0.72
N ASP A 113 24.37 6.77 -0.39
CA ASP A 113 25.29 7.40 -1.35
C ASP A 113 26.29 6.39 -1.98
N THR A 114 26.53 5.26 -1.34
CA THR A 114 27.44 4.22 -1.79
C THR A 114 26.88 2.83 -1.43
N GLN A 115 27.52 1.78 -1.93
CA GLN A 115 27.16 0.40 -1.60
C GLN A 115 27.46 0.08 -0.14
N ILE A 116 26.61 -0.76 0.46
CA ILE A 116 26.80 -1.31 1.80
C ILE A 116 27.98 -2.30 1.73
N GLY A 117 28.91 -2.20 2.67
CA GLY A 117 30.10 -3.09 2.73
C GLY A 117 31.35 -2.52 2.08
N MET A 118 31.34 -1.30 1.57
CA MET A 118 32.52 -0.56 1.13
C MET A 118 33.33 -0.04 2.34
N ASP A 119 34.58 0.39 2.12
CA ASP A 119 35.51 0.82 3.18
C ASP A 119 34.97 1.94 4.07
N ALA A 120 34.16 2.83 3.54
CA ALA A 120 33.48 3.89 4.30
C ALA A 120 32.00 3.51 4.59
N PRO A 121 31.51 3.75 5.82
CA PRO A 121 30.10 3.50 6.13
C PRO A 121 29.19 4.37 5.26
N PRO A 122 28.16 3.78 4.60
CA PRO A 122 27.28 4.50 3.71
C PRO A 122 26.41 5.51 4.48
N LYS A 123 26.15 6.67 3.86
CA LYS A 123 25.29 7.71 4.40
C LYS A 123 23.93 7.68 3.73
N VAL A 124 22.86 7.86 4.51
CA VAL A 124 21.51 8.00 3.96
C VAL A 124 21.40 9.35 3.25
N VAL A 125 21.14 9.32 1.95
CA VAL A 125 20.94 10.52 1.11
C VAL A 125 19.47 10.86 0.89
N SER A 126 18.57 9.88 0.98
CA SER A 126 17.14 10.13 0.94
C SER A 126 16.36 9.06 1.69
N THR A 127 15.16 9.43 2.15
CA THR A 127 14.19 8.52 2.75
C THR A 127 12.84 8.72 2.07
N GLU A 128 12.24 7.65 1.59
CA GLU A 128 10.92 7.65 0.98
C GLU A 128 9.97 6.77 1.80
N GLU A 129 8.80 7.29 2.14
CA GLU A 129 7.72 6.54 2.78
C GLU A 129 6.60 6.30 1.77
N ARG A 130 6.11 5.05 1.72
CA ARG A 130 5.02 4.64 0.85
C ARG A 130 3.92 3.97 1.67
N ARG A 131 2.66 4.28 1.36
CA ARG A 131 1.49 3.69 2.02
C ARG A 131 0.53 3.16 0.97
N PHE A 132 0.14 1.91 1.14
CA PHE A 132 -0.74 1.18 0.22
C PHE A 132 -1.97 0.71 0.99
N TYR A 133 -3.16 1.08 0.51
CA TYR A 133 -4.43 0.69 1.11
C TYR A 133 -5.16 -0.26 0.15
N PHE A 134 -5.59 -1.41 0.66
CA PHE A 134 -6.26 -2.45 -0.12
C PHE A 134 -7.65 -2.72 0.44
N ALA A 135 -8.62 -2.97 -0.43
CA ALA A 135 -9.94 -3.44 -0.08
C ALA A 135 -10.38 -4.48 -1.12
N ASN A 136 -10.91 -5.63 -0.67
CA ASN A 136 -11.36 -6.72 -1.53
C ASN A 136 -10.27 -7.18 -2.53
N GLY A 137 -9.02 -7.23 -2.09
CA GLY A 137 -7.87 -7.60 -2.93
C GLY A 137 -7.36 -6.51 -3.89
N GLU A 138 -8.04 -5.36 -3.97
CA GLU A 138 -7.67 -4.28 -4.88
C GLU A 138 -6.97 -3.13 -4.16
N LEU A 139 -5.94 -2.55 -4.82
CA LEU A 139 -5.27 -1.34 -4.34
C LEU A 139 -6.19 -0.13 -4.56
N ILE A 140 -6.74 0.42 -3.48
CA ILE A 140 -7.68 1.56 -3.53
C ILE A 140 -7.02 2.91 -3.31
N ARG A 141 -5.80 2.94 -2.73
CA ARG A 141 -5.00 4.17 -2.57
C ARG A 141 -3.53 3.85 -2.40
N MET A 142 -2.68 4.67 -3.05
CA MET A 142 -1.24 4.69 -2.86
C MET A 142 -0.78 6.11 -2.54
N LEU A 143 0.05 6.25 -1.49
CA LEU A 143 0.72 7.50 -1.14
C LEU A 143 2.23 7.30 -1.20
N VAL A 144 2.93 8.25 -1.82
CA VAL A 144 4.39 8.38 -1.78
C VAL A 144 4.71 9.69 -1.06
N GLY A 145 5.28 9.58 0.13
CA GLY A 145 5.32 10.68 1.08
C GLY A 145 3.92 11.15 1.46
N LYS A 146 3.60 12.40 1.14
CA LYS A 146 2.27 13.01 1.35
C LYS A 146 1.41 13.05 0.09
N LYS A 147 1.98 12.69 -1.08
CA LYS A 147 1.32 12.81 -2.39
C LYS A 147 0.63 11.50 -2.75
N GLU A 148 -0.63 11.58 -3.17
CA GLU A 148 -1.34 10.44 -3.75
C GLU A 148 -0.83 10.17 -5.17
N LEU A 149 -0.47 8.92 -5.46
CA LEU A 149 -0.10 8.42 -6.77
C LEU A 149 -1.24 7.55 -7.30
N LYS A 150 -1.79 7.91 -8.47
CA LYS A 150 -3.01 7.27 -9.02
C LYS A 150 -2.78 6.49 -10.30
N THR A 151 -1.83 6.94 -11.13
CA THR A 151 -1.58 6.40 -12.47
C THR A 151 -0.12 6.59 -12.87
N GLY A 152 0.27 6.01 -13.99
CA GLY A 152 1.59 6.12 -14.59
C GLY A 152 2.50 4.96 -14.27
N GLU A 153 3.67 4.94 -14.91
CA GLU A 153 4.65 3.86 -14.82
C GLU A 153 5.04 3.57 -13.35
N LYS A 154 5.45 4.60 -12.61
CA LYS A 154 5.80 4.47 -11.18
C LYS A 154 4.65 3.88 -10.33
N TYR A 155 3.38 4.19 -10.65
CA TYR A 155 2.25 3.60 -9.94
C TYR A 155 2.16 2.09 -10.21
N SER A 156 2.29 1.68 -11.47
CA SER A 156 2.24 0.27 -11.86
C SER A 156 3.39 -0.52 -11.24
N GLU A 157 4.62 -0.01 -11.34
CA GLU A 157 5.79 -0.64 -10.74
C GLU A 157 5.65 -0.84 -9.22
N LEU A 158 5.24 0.20 -8.47
CA LEU A 158 5.08 0.11 -7.03
C LEU A 158 3.92 -0.78 -6.60
N LYS A 159 2.84 -0.82 -7.41
CA LYS A 159 1.72 -1.74 -7.19
C LYS A 159 2.17 -3.19 -7.35
N ASP A 160 2.88 -3.50 -8.43
CA ASP A 160 3.34 -4.86 -8.71
C ASP A 160 4.42 -5.30 -7.69
N GLU A 161 5.34 -4.39 -7.31
CA GLU A 161 6.34 -4.61 -6.25
C GLU A 161 5.65 -5.01 -4.94
N ILE A 162 4.69 -4.20 -4.45
CA ILE A 162 4.09 -4.45 -3.13
C ILE A 162 3.25 -5.73 -3.10
N ILE A 163 2.55 -6.05 -4.19
CA ILE A 163 1.77 -7.29 -4.32
C ILE A 163 2.73 -8.49 -4.31
N SER A 164 3.80 -8.46 -5.11
CA SER A 164 4.80 -9.52 -5.18
C SER A 164 5.48 -9.75 -3.82
N VAL A 165 5.97 -8.68 -3.19
CA VAL A 165 6.64 -8.74 -1.87
C VAL A 165 5.70 -9.31 -0.80
N SER A 166 4.45 -8.82 -0.73
CA SER A 166 3.51 -9.31 0.27
C SER A 166 3.12 -10.77 0.05
N GLY A 167 3.03 -11.22 -1.20
CA GLY A 167 2.80 -12.62 -1.56
C GLY A 167 3.94 -13.52 -1.09
N LYS A 168 5.17 -13.23 -1.50
CA LYS A 168 6.36 -13.99 -1.10
C LYS A 168 6.53 -14.08 0.42
N LEU A 169 6.31 -12.96 1.13
CA LEU A 169 6.35 -12.93 2.59
C LEU A 169 5.26 -13.80 3.22
N LYS A 170 4.05 -13.80 2.68
CA LYS A 170 2.92 -14.56 3.22
C LYS A 170 3.08 -16.06 2.99
N ASP A 171 3.64 -16.46 1.84
CA ASP A 171 3.76 -17.85 1.41
C ASP A 171 5.03 -18.54 1.97
N SER A 172 5.94 -17.79 2.58
CA SER A 172 7.15 -18.29 3.24
C SER A 172 6.85 -18.83 4.64
#